data_dbfbfc445b17805ea65d85f11520305f
#
_entry.id   dbfbfc445b17805ea65d85f11520305f
#
_cell.length_a   1.000
_cell.length_b   1.000
_cell.length_c   1.000
_cell.angle_alpha   90.00
_cell.angle_beta   90.00
_cell.angle_gamma   90.00
#
_symmetry.space_group_name_H-M   'P 1'
#
loop_
_entity.id
_entity.type
_entity.pdbx_description
1 polymer ?
#
loop_
_entity_poly.entity_id
_entity_poly.type
_entity_poly.pdbx_seq_one_letter_code
_entity_poly.pdbx_strand_id
1 'polypeptide(L)'
;MNLVDVIIPTYKPDNKFLVSIKRLLAQTVAPGKIIIINTDKTVWDKTGIEEKLKELFEESDTKLILEHIEKQDFDHGATRNFGVSKSKAEYFVCMTQDAVCFDKKTIEYLLRGMDKSIKMTYARQVPDKIANKIEKFTREFNYPAESIIKSFNERQTLGIKTYFASNVCAAYERETFDAL
;
A
#
# COMPACT_ATOMS: atom_id res chain seq x y z
N MET A 1 4.51 6.17 19.79
CA MET A 1 4.23 6.59 18.40
C MET A 1 4.28 5.32 17.56
N ASN A 2 3.31 5.09 16.69
CA ASN A 2 3.32 3.88 15.85
C ASN A 2 4.41 4.01 14.79
N LEU A 3 5.12 2.91 14.51
CA LEU A 3 6.21 2.90 13.53
C LEU A 3 5.68 3.09 12.10
N VAL A 4 4.60 2.39 11.74
CA VAL A 4 4.06 2.38 10.38
C VAL A 4 2.53 2.35 10.37
N ASP A 5 1.90 3.07 9.45
CA ASP A 5 0.48 2.99 9.12
C ASP A 5 0.32 2.57 7.64
N VAL A 6 -0.83 1.99 7.28
CA VAL A 6 -1.13 1.58 5.89
C VAL A 6 -2.31 2.38 5.37
N ILE A 7 -2.19 2.91 4.14
CA ILE A 7 -3.20 3.74 3.48
C ILE A 7 -3.70 3.01 2.22
N ILE A 8 -5.01 2.80 2.14
CA ILE A 8 -5.63 2.02 1.07
C ILE A 8 -6.83 2.77 0.49
N PRO A 9 -6.68 3.42 -0.68
CA PRO A 9 -7.84 3.86 -1.45
C PRO A 9 -8.65 2.66 -1.91
N THR A 10 -9.99 2.73 -1.76
CA THR A 10 -10.89 1.64 -2.14
C THR A 10 -12.06 2.12 -2.99
N TYR A 11 -12.52 1.24 -3.88
CA TYR A 11 -13.76 1.39 -4.64
C TYR A 11 -14.37 0.02 -4.88
N LYS A 12 -15.60 -0.22 -4.45
CA LYS A 12 -16.29 -1.51 -4.57
C LYS A 12 -15.44 -2.68 -4.04
N PRO A 13 -14.97 -2.63 -2.80
CA PRO A 13 -14.14 -3.70 -2.27
C PRO A 13 -14.90 -5.03 -2.24
N ASP A 14 -14.17 -6.12 -2.42
CA ASP A 14 -14.68 -7.49 -2.50
C ASP A 14 -14.02 -8.41 -1.43
N ASN A 15 -14.27 -9.70 -1.52
CA ASN A 15 -13.67 -10.68 -0.60
C ASN A 15 -12.14 -10.74 -0.69
N LYS A 16 -11.53 -10.39 -1.84
CA LYS A 16 -10.06 -10.32 -1.97
C LYS A 16 -9.49 -9.21 -1.11
N PHE A 17 -10.21 -8.09 -1.00
CA PHE A 17 -9.85 -7.01 -0.09
C PHE A 17 -9.83 -7.47 1.37
N LEU A 18 -10.80 -8.27 1.82
CA LEU A 18 -10.77 -8.84 3.18
C LEU A 18 -9.57 -9.75 3.41
N VAL A 19 -9.17 -10.53 2.41
CA VAL A 19 -7.93 -11.34 2.47
C VAL A 19 -6.70 -10.44 2.61
N SER A 20 -6.65 -9.33 1.87
CA SER A 20 -5.56 -8.35 2.00
C SER A 20 -5.48 -7.77 3.41
N ILE A 21 -6.60 -7.35 3.99
CA ILE A 21 -6.66 -6.84 5.37
C ILE A 21 -6.20 -7.91 6.37
N LYS A 22 -6.69 -9.15 6.29
CA LYS A 22 -6.23 -10.26 7.17
C LYS A 22 -4.72 -10.45 7.12
N ARG A 23 -4.12 -10.36 5.93
CA ARG A 23 -2.67 -10.50 5.78
C ARG A 23 -1.89 -9.29 6.29
N LEU A 24 -2.47 -8.10 6.23
CA LEU A 24 -1.89 -6.89 6.84
C LEU A 24 -1.91 -6.96 8.37
N LEU A 25 -3.02 -7.40 8.97
CA LEU A 25 -3.12 -7.59 10.41
C LEU A 25 -2.17 -8.68 10.95
N ALA A 26 -1.78 -9.64 10.10
CA ALA A 26 -0.88 -10.73 10.45
C ALA A 26 0.61 -10.45 10.17
N GLN A 27 1.00 -9.20 9.84
CA GLN A 27 2.39 -8.84 9.58
C GLN A 27 3.26 -8.88 10.85
N THR A 28 4.54 -9.27 10.73
CA THR A 28 5.52 -9.25 11.83
C THR A 28 5.76 -7.85 12.38
N VAL A 29 5.70 -6.85 11.49
CA VAL A 29 5.61 -5.44 11.84
C VAL A 29 4.18 -5.01 11.58
N ALA A 30 3.33 -5.12 12.61
CA ALA A 30 1.92 -4.78 12.50
C ALA A 30 1.73 -3.27 12.28
N PRO A 31 0.85 -2.85 11.37
CA PRO A 31 0.46 -1.44 11.25
C PRO A 31 -0.18 -0.92 12.53
N GLY A 32 0.13 0.31 12.92
CA GLY A 32 -0.60 0.96 14.01
C GLY A 32 -2.02 1.33 13.61
N LYS A 33 -2.18 1.73 12.33
CA LYS A 33 -3.48 1.98 11.70
C LYS A 33 -3.52 1.40 10.29
N ILE A 34 -4.71 0.95 9.89
CA ILE A 34 -5.07 0.77 8.49
C ILE A 34 -6.11 1.84 8.16
N ILE A 35 -5.76 2.74 7.24
CA ILE A 35 -6.54 3.90 6.85
C ILE A 35 -7.14 3.63 5.48
N ILE A 36 -8.43 3.40 5.44
CA ILE A 36 -9.20 3.12 4.22
C ILE A 36 -9.88 4.41 3.78
N ILE A 37 -9.59 4.86 2.56
CA ILE A 37 -10.29 5.98 1.93
C ILE A 37 -11.17 5.40 0.84
N ASN A 38 -12.44 5.22 1.18
CA ASN A 38 -13.40 4.64 0.25
C ASN A 38 -14.07 5.69 -0.63
N THR A 39 -14.14 5.40 -1.90
CA THR A 39 -14.87 6.21 -2.88
C THR A 39 -16.30 5.71 -3.00
N ASP A 40 -17.25 6.63 -2.77
CA ASP A 40 -18.69 6.46 -2.82
C ASP A 40 -19.27 5.56 -1.70
N LYS A 41 -19.72 6.23 -0.63
CA LYS A 41 -20.38 5.57 0.51
C LYS A 41 -21.57 4.72 0.10
N THR A 42 -22.37 5.18 -0.85
CA THR A 42 -23.60 4.47 -1.28
C THR A 42 -23.28 3.12 -1.91
N VAL A 43 -22.13 3.02 -2.57
CA VAL A 43 -21.64 1.76 -3.14
C VAL A 43 -21.04 0.87 -2.06
N TRP A 44 -20.31 1.46 -1.11
CA TRP A 44 -19.75 0.74 0.05
C TRP A 44 -20.83 0.04 0.88
N ASP A 45 -21.90 0.77 1.23
CA ASP A 45 -23.01 0.26 2.05
C ASP A 45 -23.67 -1.00 1.43
N LYS A 46 -23.64 -1.10 0.09
CA LYS A 46 -24.19 -2.28 -0.63
C LYS A 46 -23.29 -3.50 -0.60
N THR A 47 -22.03 -3.34 -0.22
CA THR A 47 -21.07 -4.47 -0.20
C THR A 47 -21.20 -5.34 1.04
N GLY A 48 -21.75 -4.82 2.15
CA GLY A 48 -21.82 -5.48 3.45
C GLY A 48 -20.44 -5.82 4.03
N ILE A 49 -19.39 -5.11 3.57
CA ILE A 49 -18.00 -5.43 3.94
C ILE A 49 -17.61 -4.81 5.29
N GLU A 50 -18.32 -3.78 5.74
CA GLU A 50 -17.98 -3.03 6.94
C GLU A 50 -18.07 -3.87 8.21
N GLU A 51 -19.12 -4.65 8.38
CA GLU A 51 -19.29 -5.56 9.52
C GLU A 51 -18.13 -6.57 9.58
N LYS A 52 -17.79 -7.17 8.43
CA LYS A 52 -16.68 -8.13 8.35
C LYS A 52 -15.32 -7.47 8.64
N LEU A 53 -15.15 -6.20 8.28
CA LEU A 53 -13.95 -5.45 8.66
C LEU A 53 -13.91 -5.21 10.16
N LYS A 54 -15.00 -4.75 10.77
CA LYS A 54 -15.08 -4.53 12.23
C LYS A 54 -14.69 -5.80 12.99
N GLU A 55 -15.27 -6.95 12.63
CA GLU A 55 -14.93 -8.26 13.22
C GLU A 55 -13.42 -8.56 13.12
N LEU A 56 -12.78 -8.27 11.97
CA LEU A 56 -11.33 -8.52 11.79
C LEU A 56 -10.47 -7.65 12.70
N PHE A 57 -10.92 -6.44 13.03
CA PHE A 57 -10.16 -5.51 13.85
C PHE A 57 -10.40 -5.68 15.35
N GLU A 58 -11.50 -6.33 15.77
CA GLU A 58 -11.80 -6.60 17.18
C GLU A 58 -10.71 -7.43 17.88
N GLU A 59 -10.06 -8.34 17.13
CA GLU A 59 -8.97 -9.19 17.64
C GLU A 59 -7.57 -8.61 17.41
N SER A 60 -7.46 -7.33 17.04
CA SER A 60 -6.19 -6.71 16.63
C SER A 60 -5.92 -5.41 17.38
N ASP A 61 -4.67 -5.17 17.74
CA ASP A 61 -4.20 -3.87 18.25
C ASP A 61 -4.13 -2.77 17.15
N THR A 62 -4.23 -3.14 15.87
CA THR A 62 -4.27 -2.22 14.74
C THR A 62 -5.59 -1.47 14.71
N LYS A 63 -5.56 -0.15 14.55
CA LYS A 63 -6.77 0.68 14.48
C LYS A 63 -7.28 0.81 13.05
N LEU A 64 -8.57 0.63 12.84
CA LEU A 64 -9.23 0.95 11.59
C LEU A 64 -9.62 2.43 11.56
N ILE A 65 -9.23 3.13 10.48
CA ILE A 65 -9.77 4.44 10.10
C ILE A 65 -10.47 4.26 8.76
N LEU A 66 -11.75 4.56 8.71
CA LEU A 66 -12.57 4.50 7.50
C LEU A 66 -13.12 5.88 7.19
N GLU A 67 -12.75 6.41 6.04
CA GLU A 67 -13.24 7.69 5.51
C GLU A 67 -13.91 7.45 4.16
N HIS A 68 -14.94 8.23 3.86
CA HIS A 68 -15.62 8.19 2.58
C HIS A 68 -15.44 9.51 1.85
N ILE A 69 -15.15 9.44 0.56
CA ILE A 69 -15.11 10.59 -0.34
C ILE A 69 -16.13 10.39 -1.47
N GLU A 70 -16.61 11.48 -2.06
CA GLU A 70 -17.47 11.42 -3.23
C GLU A 70 -16.68 11.00 -4.48
N LYS A 71 -17.36 10.39 -5.44
CA LYS A 71 -16.72 9.91 -6.68
C LYS A 71 -16.04 11.04 -7.46
N GLN A 72 -16.63 12.23 -7.46
CA GLN A 72 -16.10 13.41 -8.14
C GLN A 72 -14.81 13.94 -7.49
N ASP A 73 -14.60 13.66 -6.20
CA ASP A 73 -13.45 14.12 -5.42
C ASP A 73 -12.27 13.14 -5.49
N PHE A 74 -12.46 12.00 -6.17
CA PHE A 74 -11.42 11.00 -6.30
C PHE A 74 -10.33 11.44 -7.27
N ASP A 75 -9.12 11.51 -6.75
CA ASP A 75 -7.87 11.61 -7.50
C ASP A 75 -6.83 10.68 -6.87
N HIS A 76 -6.02 10.01 -7.70
CA HIS A 76 -5.07 9.02 -7.22
C HIS A 76 -4.03 9.56 -6.22
N GLY A 77 -3.56 10.79 -6.43
CA GLY A 77 -2.59 11.46 -5.55
C GLY A 77 -3.29 12.07 -4.34
N ALA A 78 -4.30 12.93 -4.58
CA ALA A 78 -5.02 13.64 -3.54
C ALA A 78 -5.68 12.69 -2.52
N THR A 79 -6.28 11.58 -2.98
CA THR A 79 -6.89 10.58 -2.09
C THR A 79 -5.86 9.92 -1.19
N ARG A 80 -4.64 9.61 -1.70
CA ARG A 80 -3.56 9.09 -0.84
C ARG A 80 -3.05 10.13 0.12
N ASN A 81 -2.85 11.37 -0.30
CA ASN A 81 -2.44 12.47 0.56
C ASN A 81 -3.45 12.71 1.68
N PHE A 82 -4.75 12.63 1.38
CA PHE A 82 -5.80 12.69 2.40
C PHE A 82 -5.66 11.53 3.40
N GLY A 83 -5.41 10.31 2.94
CA GLY A 83 -5.13 9.17 3.81
C GLY A 83 -3.86 9.38 4.65
N VAL A 84 -2.77 9.91 4.05
CA VAL A 84 -1.52 10.23 4.74
C VAL A 84 -1.74 11.25 5.84
N SER A 85 -2.62 12.26 5.66
CA SER A 85 -2.93 13.27 6.68
C SER A 85 -3.58 12.69 7.95
N LYS A 86 -4.21 11.50 7.87
CA LYS A 86 -4.80 10.80 9.02
C LYS A 86 -3.77 9.98 9.82
N SER A 87 -2.57 9.83 9.30
CA SER A 87 -1.45 9.13 9.94
C SER A 87 -0.52 10.11 10.67
N LYS A 88 0.12 9.63 11.73
CA LYS A 88 1.22 10.29 12.46
C LYS A 88 2.41 9.36 12.64
N ALA A 89 2.42 8.22 11.93
CA ALA A 89 3.50 7.26 12.00
C ALA A 89 4.78 7.80 11.31
N GLU A 90 5.92 7.29 11.72
CA GLU A 90 7.23 7.62 11.13
C GLU A 90 7.31 7.19 9.65
N TYR A 91 6.72 6.04 9.36
CA TYR A 91 6.58 5.51 8.01
C TYR A 91 5.12 5.28 7.67
N PHE A 92 4.80 5.31 6.38
CA PHE A 92 3.50 4.85 5.90
C PHE A 92 3.63 4.02 4.63
N VAL A 93 2.71 3.08 4.46
CA VAL A 93 2.64 2.23 3.27
C VAL A 93 1.40 2.63 2.47
N CYS A 94 1.58 3.08 1.22
CA CYS A 94 0.49 3.16 0.26
C CYS A 94 0.29 1.79 -0.37
N MET A 95 -0.96 1.32 -0.41
CA MET A 95 -1.30 0.02 -0.98
C MET A 95 -2.58 0.10 -1.80
N THR A 96 -2.71 -0.68 -2.87
CA THR A 96 -3.99 -0.79 -3.60
C THR A 96 -4.86 -1.88 -2.99
N GLN A 97 -6.18 -1.74 -3.12
CA GLN A 97 -7.14 -2.67 -2.50
C GLN A 97 -7.03 -4.13 -2.97
N ASP A 98 -6.51 -4.35 -4.19
CA ASP A 98 -6.35 -5.66 -4.83
C ASP A 98 -5.00 -6.31 -4.57
N ALA A 99 -4.05 -5.58 -3.96
CA ALA A 99 -2.76 -6.11 -3.58
C ALA A 99 -2.88 -6.97 -2.31
N VAL A 100 -2.19 -8.10 -2.30
CA VAL A 100 -2.16 -9.03 -1.16
C VAL A 100 -0.71 -9.28 -0.78
N CYS A 101 -0.34 -9.03 0.47
CA CYS A 101 1.01 -9.32 0.97
C CYS A 101 1.35 -10.79 0.72
N PHE A 102 2.52 -11.04 0.14
CA PHE A 102 2.96 -12.40 -0.19
C PHE A 102 3.15 -13.25 1.08
N ASP A 103 3.75 -12.65 2.13
CA ASP A 103 4.00 -13.30 3.41
C ASP A 103 3.79 -12.35 4.60
N LYS A 104 4.11 -12.81 5.81
CA LYS A 104 3.98 -12.03 7.04
C LYS A 104 5.09 -10.99 7.25
N LYS A 105 6.10 -10.92 6.38
CA LYS A 105 7.27 -10.05 6.52
C LYS A 105 7.31 -8.94 5.47
N THR A 106 6.25 -8.77 4.68
CA THR A 106 6.25 -7.77 3.60
C THR A 106 6.53 -6.37 4.12
N ILE A 107 5.87 -5.92 5.19
CA ILE A 107 6.13 -4.60 5.79
C ILE A 107 7.54 -4.55 6.41
N GLU A 108 7.96 -5.58 7.11
CA GLU A 108 9.32 -5.68 7.67
C GLU A 108 10.39 -5.49 6.59
N TYR A 109 10.24 -6.14 5.44
CA TYR A 109 11.21 -6.02 4.33
C TYR A 109 11.21 -4.63 3.70
N LEU A 110 10.04 -4.01 3.55
CA LEU A 110 9.95 -2.64 3.06
C LEU A 110 10.69 -1.67 3.98
N LEU A 111 10.46 -1.76 5.29
CA LEU A 111 11.10 -0.88 6.27
C LEU A 111 12.59 -1.16 6.42
N ARG A 112 13.02 -2.43 6.36
CA ARG A 112 14.44 -2.81 6.41
C ARG A 112 15.23 -2.25 5.22
N GLY A 113 14.59 -2.07 4.07
CA GLY A 113 15.20 -1.45 2.90
C GLY A 113 15.38 0.06 3.02
N MET A 114 14.83 0.69 4.07
CA MET A 114 14.91 2.14 4.29
C MET A 114 16.05 2.48 5.25
N ASP A 115 16.80 3.52 4.92
CA ASP A 115 17.88 4.07 5.74
C ASP A 115 18.00 5.58 5.53
N LYS A 116 19.13 6.17 5.98
CA LYS A 116 19.36 7.61 5.80
C LYS A 116 19.39 8.07 4.34
N SER A 117 19.69 7.17 3.41
CA SER A 117 19.80 7.45 1.96
C SER A 117 18.59 6.98 1.16
N ILE A 118 17.86 5.95 1.65
CA ILE A 118 16.70 5.35 0.97
C ILE A 118 15.42 5.81 1.67
N LYS A 119 14.65 6.67 1.01
CA LYS A 119 13.47 7.35 1.55
C LYS A 119 12.15 6.75 1.09
N MET A 120 12.22 5.83 0.15
CA MET A 120 11.08 5.10 -0.38
C MET A 120 11.51 3.68 -0.77
N THR A 121 10.66 2.71 -0.47
CA THR A 121 10.80 1.33 -0.96
C THR A 121 9.48 0.86 -1.55
N TYR A 122 9.50 -0.08 -2.48
CA TYR A 122 8.27 -0.70 -2.97
C TYR A 122 8.46 -2.20 -3.21
N ALA A 123 7.37 -2.94 -2.99
CA ALA A 123 7.37 -4.38 -3.12
C ALA A 123 7.39 -4.81 -4.60
N ARG A 124 8.08 -5.91 -4.88
CA ARG A 124 7.97 -6.63 -6.14
C ARG A 124 6.55 -7.16 -6.32
N GLN A 125 5.94 -6.90 -7.45
CA GLN A 125 4.66 -7.49 -7.81
C GLN A 125 4.88 -8.86 -8.46
N VAL A 126 4.30 -9.88 -7.85
CA VAL A 126 4.32 -11.26 -8.37
C VAL A 126 2.96 -11.54 -9.03
N PRO A 127 2.94 -12.06 -10.26
CA PRO A 127 1.67 -12.38 -10.92
C PRO A 127 0.93 -13.49 -10.18
N ASP A 128 -0.40 -13.47 -10.24
CA ASP A 128 -1.22 -14.56 -9.74
C ASP A 128 -0.93 -15.86 -10.52
N LYS A 129 -1.19 -17.02 -9.91
CA LYS A 129 -1.00 -18.34 -10.54
C LYS A 129 -1.81 -18.46 -11.84
N ILE A 130 -2.99 -17.84 -11.88
CA ILE A 130 -3.90 -17.84 -13.04
C ILE A 130 -3.61 -16.72 -14.04
N ALA A 131 -2.62 -15.86 -13.76
CA ALA A 131 -2.26 -14.75 -14.65
C ALA A 131 -1.91 -15.24 -16.07
N ASN A 132 -2.35 -14.49 -17.07
CA ASN A 132 -2.02 -14.80 -18.47
C ASN A 132 -0.54 -14.51 -18.78
N LYS A 133 -0.07 -14.95 -19.98
CA LYS A 133 1.34 -14.81 -20.39
C LYS A 133 1.79 -13.34 -20.47
N ILE A 134 0.92 -12.45 -20.91
CA ILE A 134 1.24 -11.03 -21.05
C ILE A 134 1.44 -10.40 -19.66
N GLU A 135 0.56 -10.70 -18.73
CA GLU A 135 0.69 -10.19 -17.35
C GLU A 135 1.97 -10.72 -16.69
N LYS A 136 2.28 -12.02 -16.83
CA LYS A 136 3.52 -12.62 -16.31
C LYS A 136 4.74 -11.91 -16.85
N PHE A 137 4.82 -11.76 -18.18
CA PHE A 137 5.91 -11.03 -18.83
C PHE A 137 6.04 -9.59 -18.34
N THR A 138 4.92 -8.86 -18.25
CA THR A 138 4.92 -7.46 -17.80
C THR A 138 5.41 -7.33 -16.36
N ARG A 139 4.99 -8.26 -15.46
CA ARG A 139 5.46 -8.26 -14.08
C ARG A 139 6.95 -8.58 -13.99
N GLU A 140 7.42 -9.60 -14.68
CA GLU A 140 8.84 -9.98 -14.71
C GLU A 140 9.72 -8.85 -15.27
N PHE A 141 9.28 -8.19 -16.35
CA PHE A 141 10.00 -7.07 -16.96
C PHE A 141 10.10 -5.84 -16.04
N ASN A 142 9.02 -5.47 -15.35
CA ASN A 142 8.97 -4.28 -14.49
C ASN A 142 9.49 -4.53 -13.08
N TYR A 143 9.46 -5.78 -12.59
CA TYR A 143 9.81 -6.14 -11.24
C TYR A 143 10.81 -7.30 -11.23
N PRO A 144 12.12 -7.02 -11.43
CA PRO A 144 13.15 -8.05 -11.42
C PRO A 144 13.22 -8.78 -10.07
N ALA A 145 13.82 -9.98 -10.09
CA ALA A 145 13.95 -10.80 -8.87
C ALA A 145 14.87 -10.17 -7.83
N GLU A 146 15.89 -9.45 -8.30
CA GLU A 146 16.88 -8.79 -7.45
C GLU A 146 16.43 -7.37 -7.08
N SER A 147 16.72 -6.95 -5.85
CA SER A 147 16.46 -5.60 -5.39
C SER A 147 17.40 -4.61 -6.08
N ILE A 148 16.86 -3.46 -6.47
CA ILE A 148 17.63 -2.39 -7.13
C ILE A 148 17.45 -1.12 -6.32
N ILE A 149 18.56 -0.45 -6.00
CA ILE A 149 18.56 0.91 -5.48
C ILE A 149 18.60 1.85 -6.67
N LYS A 150 17.73 2.87 -6.65
CA LYS A 150 17.63 3.88 -7.70
C LYS A 150 17.87 5.26 -7.09
N SER A 151 18.73 6.01 -7.72
CA SER A 151 18.92 7.43 -7.40
C SER A 151 19.03 8.23 -8.69
N PHE A 152 19.02 9.54 -8.56
CA PHE A 152 19.18 10.44 -9.70
C PHE A 152 20.50 10.20 -10.46
N ASN A 153 21.52 9.66 -9.79
CA ASN A 153 22.81 9.38 -10.40
C ASN A 153 22.75 8.25 -11.45
N GLU A 154 21.82 7.29 -11.28
CA GLU A 154 21.62 6.18 -12.23
C GLU A 154 20.77 6.55 -13.46
N ARG A 155 20.34 7.82 -13.60
CA ARG A 155 19.46 8.26 -14.71
C ARG A 155 19.98 7.98 -16.11
N GLN A 156 21.32 8.00 -16.29
CA GLN A 156 21.93 7.71 -17.59
C GLN A 156 21.88 6.23 -17.94
N THR A 157 21.94 5.35 -16.92
CA THR A 157 21.93 3.90 -17.10
C THR A 157 20.51 3.34 -17.12
N LEU A 158 19.68 3.79 -16.20
CA LEU A 158 18.30 3.30 -16.02
C LEU A 158 17.26 4.06 -16.85
N GLY A 159 17.61 5.26 -17.38
CA GLY A 159 16.68 6.09 -18.13
C GLY A 159 15.41 6.40 -17.34
N ILE A 160 14.25 6.25 -17.99
CA ILE A 160 12.93 6.50 -17.38
C ILE A 160 12.65 5.58 -16.17
N LYS A 161 13.28 4.40 -16.09
CA LYS A 161 13.12 3.47 -14.97
C LYS A 161 13.67 4.04 -13.67
N THR A 162 14.55 5.04 -13.69
CA THR A 162 15.02 5.77 -12.50
C THR A 162 13.86 6.35 -11.70
N TYR A 163 12.86 6.87 -12.39
CA TYR A 163 11.69 7.56 -11.81
C TYR A 163 10.50 6.63 -11.56
N PHE A 164 10.62 5.37 -11.96
CA PHE A 164 9.53 4.42 -11.77
C PHE A 164 9.44 3.98 -10.32
N ALA A 165 8.29 4.19 -9.73
CA ALA A 165 7.89 3.66 -8.42
C ALA A 165 6.44 3.16 -8.50
N SER A 166 6.08 2.21 -7.65
CA SER A 166 4.77 1.57 -7.70
C SER A 166 4.03 1.65 -6.38
N ASN A 167 2.96 2.43 -6.33
CA ASN A 167 2.06 2.54 -5.18
C ASN A 167 1.10 1.33 -5.01
N VAL A 168 1.34 0.22 -5.69
CA VAL A 168 0.62 -1.02 -5.41
C VAL A 168 0.95 -1.52 -4.01
N CYS A 169 2.22 -1.36 -3.57
CA CYS A 169 2.64 -1.56 -2.18
C CYS A 169 3.98 -0.85 -2.01
N ALA A 170 4.00 0.36 -1.45
CA ALA A 170 5.18 1.19 -1.30
C ALA A 170 5.22 1.87 0.07
N ALA A 171 6.37 1.80 0.75
CA ALA A 171 6.63 2.48 2.01
C ALA A 171 7.38 3.80 1.76
N TYR A 172 7.05 4.81 2.56
CA TYR A 172 7.62 6.14 2.51
C TYR A 172 8.04 6.58 3.92
N GLU A 173 9.16 7.28 4.02
CA GLU A 173 9.52 8.03 5.21
C GLU A 173 8.69 9.31 5.26
N ARG A 174 8.03 9.54 6.39
CA ARG A 174 7.14 10.70 6.58
C ARG A 174 7.87 12.02 6.46
N GLU A 175 8.99 12.19 7.14
CA GLU A 175 9.73 13.45 7.16
C GLU A 175 10.09 13.91 5.73
N THR A 176 10.59 12.99 4.91
CA THR A 176 10.90 13.29 3.51
C THR A 176 9.65 13.60 2.70
N PHE A 177 8.57 12.84 2.91
CA PHE A 177 7.32 13.07 2.19
C PHE A 177 6.70 14.43 2.51
N ASP A 178 6.70 14.83 3.79
CA ASP A 178 6.13 16.11 4.24
C ASP A 178 6.98 17.32 3.81
N ALA A 179 8.25 17.10 3.42
CA ALA A 179 9.16 18.14 2.92
C ALA A 179 9.03 18.41 1.40
N LEU A 180 8.29 17.58 0.65
CA LEU A 180 8.08 17.70 -0.80
C LEU A 180 6.77 18.41 -1.14
#